data_bd09db4672e91a9d8aa0f35ebfc00f1e
#
_entry.id   bd09db4672e91a9d8aa0f35ebfc00f1e
#
_cell.length_a   1.000
_cell.length_b   1.000
_cell.length_c   1.000
_cell.angle_alpha   90.00
_cell.angle_beta   90.00
_cell.angle_gamma   90.00
#
_symmetry.space_group_name_H-M   'P 1'
#
loop_
_entity.id
_entity.type
_entity.pdbx_description
1 polymer ?
#
loop_
_entity_poly.entity_id
_entity_poly.type
_entity_poly.pdbx_seq_one_letter_code
_entity_poly.pdbx_strand_id
1 'polypeptide(L)'
;MGSAWTGRMEQEEEEELEILKQTSSKFSEELLCLAKKMRMNTDTRKVIFCAVMSSSDYMEAFEKLVKLDIKSPMKEREAALVLTLCCIKEPQINPFYPKVAAKLCRTDRKFRMSVQCSIWDRLSSIVEGKEKRQSCLNLAHFTSILIKDGVLSLSCLKRVEFADMNKELTLFMKTLIKDLLETPSEEERNSYFAFISSNPKFSSLRESLRLFLHHFFRKEDATLRAKIESAEAAMMRSNKKK
;
A
#
# COMPACT_ATOMS: atom_id res chain seq x y z
N MET A 1 42.47 -5.02 7.60
CA MET A 1 41.79 -3.92 6.88
C MET A 1 40.28 -3.85 7.13
N GLY A 2 39.74 -4.43 8.17
CA GLY A 2 38.27 -4.47 8.50
C GLY A 2 37.81 -3.41 9.51
N SER A 3 38.70 -2.84 10.34
CA SER A 3 38.29 -2.00 11.47
C SER A 3 37.88 -0.57 11.13
N ALA A 4 38.34 -0.03 10.01
CA ALA A 4 38.01 1.36 9.60
C ALA A 4 36.62 1.48 8.95
N TRP A 5 36.07 0.39 8.42
CA TRP A 5 34.72 0.35 7.83
C TRP A 5 33.65 0.19 8.90
N THR A 6 33.89 -0.63 9.89
CA THR A 6 32.95 -0.81 11.04
C THR A 6 32.84 0.47 11.86
N GLY A 7 33.94 1.15 12.18
CA GLY A 7 33.90 2.39 12.94
C GLY A 7 33.21 3.56 12.24
N ARG A 8 33.24 3.62 10.90
CA ARG A 8 32.54 4.66 10.13
C ARG A 8 31.04 4.40 10.08
N MET A 9 30.60 3.14 9.95
CA MET A 9 29.20 2.77 9.98
C MET A 9 28.59 3.01 11.37
N GLU A 10 29.32 2.70 12.44
CA GLU A 10 28.88 2.96 13.81
C GLU A 10 28.73 4.46 14.11
N GLN A 11 29.65 5.31 13.60
CA GLN A 11 29.53 6.76 13.74
C GLN A 11 28.37 7.35 12.94
N GLU A 12 28.14 6.89 11.71
CA GLU A 12 26.99 7.31 10.89
C GLU A 12 25.65 6.90 11.54
N GLU A 13 25.58 5.73 12.16
CA GLU A 13 24.41 5.26 12.90
C GLU A 13 24.17 6.07 14.20
N GLU A 14 25.24 6.43 14.93
CA GLU A 14 25.15 7.27 16.14
C GLU A 14 24.68 8.70 15.80
N GLU A 15 25.23 9.33 14.77
CA GLU A 15 24.83 10.66 14.31
C GLU A 15 23.36 10.65 13.84
N GLU A 16 22.96 9.62 13.12
CA GLU A 16 21.56 9.45 12.68
C GLU A 16 20.59 9.30 13.86
N LEU A 17 20.98 8.55 14.87
CA LEU A 17 20.19 8.34 16.09
C LEU A 17 20.05 9.67 16.89
N GLU A 18 21.09 10.47 16.92
CA GLU A 18 21.08 11.77 17.62
C GLU A 18 20.19 12.78 16.90
N ILE A 19 20.22 12.83 15.57
CA ILE A 19 19.31 13.64 14.75
C ILE A 19 17.85 13.21 14.97
N LEU A 20 17.58 11.91 15.02
CA LEU A 20 16.23 11.38 15.29
C LEU A 20 15.75 11.75 16.69
N LYS A 21 16.61 11.69 17.70
CA LYS A 21 16.26 12.10 19.09
C LYS A 21 15.99 13.59 19.17
N GLN A 22 16.80 14.44 18.56
CA GLN A 22 16.58 15.90 18.50
C GLN A 22 15.30 16.24 17.71
N THR A 23 14.98 15.49 16.68
CA THR A 23 13.75 15.68 15.91
C THR A 23 12.54 15.23 16.72
N SER A 24 12.64 14.15 17.48
CA SER A 24 11.55 13.65 18.34
C SER A 24 11.22 14.62 19.48
N SER A 25 12.21 15.36 20.00
CA SER A 25 11.98 16.35 21.06
C SER A 25 11.15 17.57 20.61
N LYS A 26 10.99 17.76 19.29
CA LYS A 26 10.17 18.85 18.71
C LYS A 26 8.68 18.51 18.64
N PHE A 27 8.29 17.25 18.86
CA PHE A 27 6.90 16.83 18.82
C PHE A 27 6.23 16.90 20.20
N SER A 28 4.92 17.12 20.23
CA SER A 28 4.18 17.17 21.49
C SER A 28 4.19 15.81 22.20
N GLU A 29 4.14 15.83 23.54
CA GLU A 29 4.06 14.61 24.36
C GLU A 29 2.84 13.76 24.02
N GLU A 30 1.72 14.39 23.65
CA GLU A 30 0.51 13.70 23.21
C GLU A 30 0.73 12.87 21.95
N LEU A 31 1.44 13.42 20.96
CA LEU A 31 1.80 12.72 19.73
C LEU A 31 2.74 11.54 19.98
N LEU A 32 3.71 11.71 20.87
CA LEU A 32 4.61 10.65 21.29
C LEU A 32 3.88 9.55 22.05
N CYS A 33 2.91 9.91 22.89
CA CYS A 33 2.04 8.96 23.56
C CYS A 33 1.18 8.18 22.56
N LEU A 34 0.61 8.86 21.56
CA LEU A 34 -0.14 8.22 20.48
C LEU A 34 0.73 7.26 19.66
N ALA A 35 1.97 7.66 19.33
CA ALA A 35 2.93 6.81 18.65
C ALA A 35 3.18 5.49 19.42
N LYS A 36 3.34 5.56 20.74
CA LYS A 36 3.48 4.37 21.60
C LYS A 36 2.23 3.49 21.57
N LYS A 37 1.03 4.06 21.65
CA LYS A 37 -0.24 3.33 21.52
C LYS A 37 -0.37 2.63 20.17
N MET A 38 0.13 3.26 19.12
CA MET A 38 0.17 2.71 17.76
C MET A 38 1.31 1.70 17.53
N ARG A 39 2.05 1.36 18.59
CA ARG A 39 3.19 0.41 18.56
C ARG A 39 4.32 0.83 17.61
N MET A 40 4.60 2.12 17.54
CA MET A 40 5.77 2.66 16.86
C MET A 40 7.01 2.44 17.75
N ASN A 41 7.59 1.24 17.70
CA ASN A 41 8.57 0.78 18.69
C ASN A 41 10.00 1.29 18.43
N THR A 42 10.31 1.73 17.19
CA THR A 42 11.61 2.31 16.87
C THR A 42 11.53 3.83 16.82
N ASP A 43 12.64 4.51 17.06
CA ASP A 43 12.69 5.98 17.01
C ASP A 43 12.40 6.48 15.59
N THR A 44 12.90 5.78 14.57
CA THR A 44 12.55 6.07 13.17
C THR A 44 11.04 6.03 12.93
N ARG A 45 10.34 4.98 13.40
CA ARG A 45 8.86 4.90 13.27
C ARG A 45 8.14 6.01 14.00
N LYS A 46 8.60 6.35 15.21
CA LYS A 46 8.03 7.44 16.00
C LYS A 46 8.15 8.77 15.28
N VAL A 47 9.34 9.09 14.77
CA VAL A 47 9.59 10.35 14.05
C VAL A 47 8.75 10.41 12.77
N ILE A 48 8.72 9.35 11.97
CA ILE A 48 7.89 9.27 10.76
C ILE A 48 6.41 9.41 11.10
N PHE A 49 5.93 8.70 12.12
CA PHE A 49 4.55 8.80 12.59
C PHE A 49 4.20 10.22 13.01
N CYS A 50 5.03 10.85 13.84
CA CYS A 50 4.80 12.22 14.30
C CYS A 50 4.83 13.23 13.14
N ALA A 51 5.73 13.07 12.18
CA ALA A 51 5.78 13.91 10.98
C ALA A 51 4.49 13.80 10.16
N VAL A 52 3.97 12.59 9.97
CA VAL A 52 2.72 12.34 9.25
C VAL A 52 1.52 12.91 10.01
N MET A 53 1.40 12.60 11.31
CA MET A 53 0.23 12.97 12.12
C MET A 53 0.18 14.46 12.47
N SER A 54 1.31 15.18 12.44
CA SER A 54 1.36 16.63 12.66
C SER A 54 1.12 17.45 11.40
N SER A 55 0.82 16.80 10.27
CA SER A 55 0.63 17.47 8.99
C SER A 55 -0.85 17.76 8.72
N SER A 56 -1.13 18.95 8.20
CA SER A 56 -2.47 19.41 7.85
C SER A 56 -2.99 18.76 6.56
N ASP A 57 -2.08 18.43 5.63
CA ASP A 57 -2.41 17.79 4.36
C ASP A 57 -1.31 16.82 3.90
N TYR A 58 -1.59 16.07 2.82
CA TYR A 58 -0.67 15.06 2.30
C TYR A 58 0.60 15.65 1.68
N MET A 59 0.58 16.92 1.22
CA MET A 59 1.76 17.58 0.68
C MET A 59 2.72 17.97 1.79
N GLU A 60 2.21 18.55 2.87
CA GLU A 60 3.01 18.85 4.04
C GLU A 60 3.63 17.58 4.66
N ALA A 61 2.84 16.49 4.74
CA ALA A 61 3.36 15.21 5.20
C ALA A 61 4.48 14.69 4.30
N PHE A 62 4.31 14.77 2.99
CA PHE A 62 5.33 14.40 2.03
C PHE A 62 6.62 15.23 2.21
N GLU A 63 6.51 16.56 2.32
CA GLU A 63 7.65 17.45 2.50
C GLU A 63 8.41 17.17 3.82
N LYS A 64 7.67 16.95 4.91
CA LYS A 64 8.28 16.55 6.19
C LYS A 64 9.04 15.23 6.07
N LEU A 65 8.46 14.24 5.40
CA LEU A 65 9.11 12.94 5.19
C LEU A 65 10.37 13.07 4.32
N VAL A 66 10.33 13.89 3.27
CA VAL A 66 11.51 14.14 2.43
C VAL A 66 12.63 14.82 3.24
N LYS A 67 12.29 15.78 4.12
CA LYS A 67 13.25 16.44 5.00
C LYS A 67 13.87 15.49 6.04
N LEU A 68 13.20 14.41 6.40
CA LEU A 68 13.73 13.36 7.29
C LEU A 68 14.72 12.43 6.59
N ASP A 69 15.03 12.69 5.33
CA ASP A 69 15.94 11.87 4.51
C ASP A 69 15.63 10.38 4.55
N ILE A 70 14.39 10.04 4.26
CA ILE A 70 13.88 8.65 4.26
C ILE A 70 14.34 7.82 3.05
N LYS A 71 15.48 8.19 2.42
CA LYS A 71 15.98 7.53 1.20
C LYS A 71 16.76 6.24 1.44
N SER A 72 17.13 5.94 2.70
CA SER A 72 17.76 4.66 2.97
C SER A 72 16.73 3.52 2.87
N PRO A 73 17.13 2.30 2.40
CA PRO A 73 16.19 1.19 2.22
C PRO A 73 15.42 0.80 3.49
N MET A 74 16.02 0.99 4.65
CA MET A 74 15.39 0.75 5.94
C MET A 74 14.31 1.81 6.22
N LYS A 75 14.63 3.10 6.08
CA LYS A 75 13.68 4.20 6.33
C LYS A 75 12.52 4.20 5.34
N GLU A 76 12.76 3.84 4.07
CA GLU A 76 11.70 3.64 3.07
C GLU A 76 10.68 2.60 3.51
N ARG A 77 11.16 1.44 4.02
CA ARG A 77 10.31 0.37 4.54
C ARG A 77 9.53 0.82 5.77
N GLU A 78 10.19 1.53 6.68
CA GLU A 78 9.55 2.06 7.88
C GLU A 78 8.47 3.10 7.54
N ALA A 79 8.71 3.98 6.58
CA ALA A 79 7.71 4.95 6.14
C ALA A 79 6.51 4.27 5.47
N ALA A 80 6.74 3.29 4.59
CA ALA A 80 5.68 2.51 3.99
C ALA A 80 4.84 1.76 5.04
N LEU A 81 5.51 1.16 6.02
CA LEU A 81 4.87 0.47 7.15
C LEU A 81 4.00 1.44 7.96
N VAL A 82 4.55 2.59 8.36
CA VAL A 82 3.83 3.59 9.17
C VAL A 82 2.59 4.09 8.43
N LEU A 83 2.72 4.48 7.16
CA LEU A 83 1.60 4.96 6.35
C LEU A 83 0.49 3.90 6.24
N THR A 84 0.86 2.65 5.98
CA THR A 84 -0.11 1.55 5.87
C THR A 84 -0.77 1.25 7.21
N LEU A 85 0.00 1.22 8.31
CA LEU A 85 -0.53 0.98 9.67
C LEU A 85 -1.48 2.09 10.11
N CYS A 86 -1.13 3.35 9.87
CA CYS A 86 -2.02 4.46 10.19
C CYS A 86 -3.33 4.36 9.42
N CYS A 87 -3.25 4.10 8.10
CA CYS A 87 -4.42 3.96 7.24
C CYS A 87 -5.38 2.87 7.74
N ILE A 88 -4.88 1.65 8.03
CA ILE A 88 -5.74 0.54 8.46
C ILE A 88 -6.33 0.71 9.86
N LYS A 89 -5.76 1.59 10.68
CA LYS A 89 -6.26 1.89 12.04
C LYS A 89 -7.29 3.01 12.07
N GLU A 90 -7.48 3.73 10.98
CA GLU A 90 -8.52 4.77 10.89
C GLU A 90 -9.92 4.18 11.10
N PRO A 91 -10.81 4.91 11.79
CA PRO A 91 -12.19 4.48 11.96
C PRO A 91 -13.00 4.52 10.67
N GLN A 92 -12.56 5.32 9.71
CA GLN A 92 -13.18 5.52 8.39
C GLN A 92 -12.11 5.55 7.30
N ILE A 93 -12.57 5.46 6.05
CA ILE A 93 -11.69 5.56 4.87
C ILE A 93 -11.05 6.95 4.85
N ASN A 94 -9.72 6.99 4.83
CA ASN A 94 -8.95 8.22 4.78
C ASN A 94 -8.00 8.21 3.57
N PRO A 95 -8.24 9.04 2.54
CA PRO A 95 -7.40 9.10 1.35
C PRO A 95 -6.05 9.80 1.59
N PHE A 96 -5.82 10.39 2.75
CA PHE A 96 -4.58 11.08 3.09
C PHE A 96 -3.35 10.17 2.93
N TYR A 97 -3.35 9.01 3.58
CA TYR A 97 -2.20 8.09 3.61
C TYR A 97 -1.83 7.53 2.22
N PRO A 98 -2.78 7.04 1.40
CA PRO A 98 -2.41 6.58 0.06
C PRO A 98 -1.93 7.72 -0.84
N LYS A 99 -2.40 8.97 -0.67
CA LYS A 99 -1.87 10.13 -1.41
C LYS A 99 -0.43 10.46 -1.03
N VAL A 100 -0.08 10.40 0.26
CA VAL A 100 1.32 10.53 0.72
C VAL A 100 2.17 9.43 0.10
N ALA A 101 1.74 8.16 0.21
CA ALA A 101 2.45 7.02 -0.36
C ALA A 101 2.63 7.14 -1.87
N ALA A 102 1.58 7.55 -2.61
CA ALA A 102 1.66 7.76 -4.05
C ALA A 102 2.69 8.83 -4.42
N LYS A 103 2.73 9.94 -3.67
CA LYS A 103 3.70 11.02 -3.91
C LYS A 103 5.13 10.54 -3.68
N LEU A 104 5.40 9.82 -2.60
CA LEU A 104 6.70 9.21 -2.33
C LEU A 104 7.12 8.24 -3.45
N CYS A 105 6.23 7.37 -3.89
CA CYS A 105 6.51 6.41 -4.96
C CYS A 105 6.75 7.06 -6.34
N ARG A 106 6.20 8.25 -6.59
CA ARG A 106 6.48 9.02 -7.81
C ARG A 106 7.83 9.72 -7.75
N THR A 107 8.28 10.09 -6.55
CA THR A 107 9.57 10.74 -6.33
C THR A 107 10.72 9.72 -6.35
N ASP A 108 10.53 8.56 -5.71
CA ASP A 108 11.50 7.47 -5.74
C ASP A 108 10.80 6.13 -6.03
N ARG A 109 11.23 5.49 -7.14
CA ARG A 109 10.67 4.20 -7.58
C ARG A 109 10.90 3.06 -6.58
N LYS A 110 11.90 3.14 -5.72
CA LYS A 110 12.18 2.13 -4.68
C LYS A 110 11.05 2.05 -3.66
N PHE A 111 10.41 3.18 -3.35
CA PHE A 111 9.25 3.22 -2.47
C PHE A 111 8.10 2.31 -2.91
N ARG A 112 7.93 2.07 -4.21
CA ARG A 112 6.89 1.17 -4.72
C ARG A 112 7.02 -0.24 -4.15
N MET A 113 8.26 -0.75 -4.08
CA MET A 113 8.51 -2.08 -3.52
C MET A 113 8.22 -2.10 -2.01
N SER A 114 8.64 -1.07 -1.29
CA SER A 114 8.40 -0.96 0.15
C SER A 114 6.91 -0.91 0.49
N VAL A 115 6.13 -0.12 -0.25
CA VAL A 115 4.67 -0.06 -0.12
C VAL A 115 4.02 -1.38 -0.49
N GLN A 116 4.45 -2.02 -1.56
CA GLN A 116 3.93 -3.34 -1.97
C GLN A 116 4.23 -4.42 -0.91
N CYS A 117 5.42 -4.43 -0.33
CA CYS A 117 5.77 -5.34 0.76
C CYS A 117 4.89 -5.08 1.99
N SER A 118 4.66 -3.81 2.36
CA SER A 118 3.78 -3.47 3.48
C SER A 118 2.34 -3.95 3.26
N ILE A 119 1.81 -3.85 2.04
CA ILE A 119 0.49 -4.41 1.69
C ILE A 119 0.52 -5.94 1.85
N TRP A 120 1.56 -6.64 1.39
CA TRP A 120 1.66 -8.09 1.53
C TRP A 120 1.70 -8.55 2.98
N ASP A 121 2.42 -7.83 3.84
CA ASP A 121 2.47 -8.12 5.27
C ASP A 121 1.07 -7.98 5.91
N ARG A 122 0.28 -6.98 5.47
CA ARG A 122 -1.10 -6.82 5.93
C ARG A 122 -2.04 -7.90 5.39
N LEU A 123 -1.87 -8.31 4.13
CA LEU A 123 -2.62 -9.43 3.56
C LEU A 123 -2.34 -10.73 4.33
N SER A 124 -1.08 -11.01 4.67
CA SER A 124 -0.74 -12.14 5.54
C SER A 124 -1.43 -12.04 6.91
N SER A 125 -1.45 -10.85 7.52
CA SER A 125 -2.15 -10.62 8.80
C SER A 125 -3.67 -10.83 8.67
N ILE A 126 -4.27 -10.52 7.53
CA ILE A 126 -5.69 -10.78 7.23
C ILE A 126 -5.95 -12.29 7.16
N VAL A 127 -5.12 -13.02 6.44
CA VAL A 127 -5.22 -14.50 6.34
C VAL A 127 -5.11 -15.15 7.71
N GLU A 128 -4.21 -14.66 8.56
CA GLU A 128 -4.02 -15.13 9.94
C GLU A 128 -5.16 -14.70 10.90
N GLY A 129 -6.17 -13.96 10.42
CA GLY A 129 -7.30 -13.50 11.24
C GLY A 129 -6.94 -12.41 12.26
N LYS A 130 -5.82 -11.72 12.08
CA LYS A 130 -5.33 -10.68 13.00
C LYS A 130 -5.91 -9.29 12.72
N GLU A 131 -6.54 -9.09 11.57
CA GLU A 131 -7.07 -7.80 11.14
C GLU A 131 -8.60 -7.73 11.30
N LYS A 132 -9.09 -6.56 11.69
CA LYS A 132 -10.52 -6.29 11.83
C LYS A 132 -11.15 -5.97 10.47
N ARG A 133 -12.47 -6.14 10.37
CA ARG A 133 -13.25 -5.78 9.17
C ARG A 133 -12.92 -4.39 8.62
N GLN A 134 -12.86 -3.36 9.49
CA GLN A 134 -12.56 -1.99 9.05
C GLN A 134 -11.14 -1.87 8.50
N SER A 135 -10.16 -2.55 9.10
CA SER A 135 -8.78 -2.59 8.58
C SER A 135 -8.71 -3.15 7.16
N CYS A 136 -9.52 -4.19 6.89
CA CYS A 136 -9.57 -4.80 5.54
C CYS A 136 -10.17 -3.83 4.50
N LEU A 137 -11.23 -3.10 4.87
CA LEU A 137 -11.83 -2.07 4.01
C LEU A 137 -10.84 -0.94 3.74
N ASN A 138 -10.19 -0.42 4.78
CA ASN A 138 -9.21 0.65 4.64
C ASN A 138 -8.00 0.23 3.78
N LEU A 139 -7.52 -1.00 3.94
CA LEU A 139 -6.43 -1.54 3.12
C LEU A 139 -6.85 -1.70 1.66
N ALA A 140 -8.11 -2.10 1.40
CA ALA A 140 -8.63 -2.22 0.04
C ALA A 140 -8.67 -0.85 -0.66
N HIS A 141 -9.19 0.17 0.01
CA HIS A 141 -9.21 1.54 -0.51
C HIS A 141 -7.80 2.13 -0.66
N PHE A 142 -6.90 1.88 0.31
CA PHE A 142 -5.49 2.26 0.19
C PHE A 142 -4.87 1.68 -1.10
N THR A 143 -5.07 0.40 -1.32
CA THR A 143 -4.53 -0.31 -2.48
C THR A 143 -5.18 0.17 -3.79
N SER A 144 -6.50 0.38 -3.80
CA SER A 144 -7.24 0.84 -4.99
C SER A 144 -6.78 2.23 -5.43
N ILE A 145 -6.57 3.17 -4.50
CA ILE A 145 -6.07 4.51 -4.81
C ILE A 145 -4.68 4.42 -5.43
N LEU A 146 -3.78 3.59 -4.90
CA LEU A 146 -2.45 3.42 -5.46
C LEU A 146 -2.45 2.78 -6.86
N ILE A 147 -3.42 1.91 -7.15
CA ILE A 147 -3.59 1.34 -8.49
C ILE A 147 -4.16 2.40 -9.45
N LYS A 148 -5.19 3.14 -9.06
CA LYS A 148 -5.79 4.23 -9.83
C LYS A 148 -4.77 5.33 -10.15
N ASP A 149 -3.90 5.64 -9.22
CA ASP A 149 -2.80 6.59 -9.38
C ASP A 149 -1.61 6.06 -10.23
N GLY A 150 -1.69 4.83 -10.73
CA GLY A 150 -0.65 4.19 -11.54
C GLY A 150 0.65 3.88 -10.77
N VAL A 151 0.61 3.95 -9.45
CA VAL A 151 1.76 3.65 -8.58
C VAL A 151 1.98 2.16 -8.43
N LEU A 152 0.89 1.43 -8.22
CA LEU A 152 0.86 -0.03 -8.18
C LEU A 152 0.06 -0.58 -9.36
N SER A 153 0.13 -1.87 -9.55
CA SER A 153 -0.70 -2.61 -10.51
C SER A 153 -1.34 -3.82 -9.83
N LEU A 154 -2.28 -4.46 -10.49
CA LEU A 154 -2.91 -5.69 -9.98
C LEU A 154 -1.92 -6.82 -9.70
N SER A 155 -0.69 -6.74 -10.19
CA SER A 155 0.37 -7.70 -9.82
C SER A 155 0.73 -7.69 -8.32
N CYS A 156 0.33 -6.67 -7.57
CA CYS A 156 0.45 -6.67 -6.11
C CYS A 156 -0.37 -7.80 -5.45
N LEU A 157 -1.39 -8.31 -6.14
CA LEU A 157 -2.22 -9.42 -5.67
C LEU A 157 -1.61 -10.82 -5.92
N LYS A 158 -0.43 -10.92 -6.52
CA LYS A 158 0.19 -12.21 -6.87
C LYS A 158 0.45 -13.16 -5.68
N ARG A 159 0.41 -12.64 -4.46
CA ARG A 159 0.56 -13.42 -3.21
C ARG A 159 -0.77 -13.84 -2.58
N VAL A 160 -1.89 -13.45 -3.17
CA VAL A 160 -3.22 -13.84 -2.69
C VAL A 160 -3.49 -15.28 -3.12
N GLU A 161 -3.76 -16.14 -2.15
CA GLU A 161 -4.20 -17.52 -2.39
C GLU A 161 -5.72 -17.54 -2.51
N PHE A 162 -6.22 -17.56 -3.74
CA PHE A 162 -7.65 -17.49 -4.03
C PHE A 162 -8.41 -18.78 -3.67
N ALA A 163 -7.71 -19.89 -3.53
CA ALA A 163 -8.32 -21.18 -3.21
C ALA A 163 -8.78 -21.28 -1.75
N ASP A 164 -8.11 -20.56 -0.84
CA ASP A 164 -8.37 -20.60 0.60
C ASP A 164 -8.56 -19.19 1.17
N MET A 165 -9.61 -18.52 0.71
CA MET A 165 -9.93 -17.16 1.14
C MET A 165 -10.85 -17.15 2.35
N ASN A 166 -10.39 -16.60 3.47
CA ASN A 166 -11.26 -16.29 4.61
C ASN A 166 -12.22 -15.12 4.30
N LYS A 167 -13.14 -14.84 5.22
CA LYS A 167 -14.17 -13.79 5.05
C LYS A 167 -13.54 -12.39 4.89
N GLU A 168 -12.51 -12.11 5.63
CA GLU A 168 -11.79 -10.85 5.69
C GLU A 168 -11.03 -10.60 4.38
N LEU A 169 -10.33 -11.61 3.86
CA LEU A 169 -9.64 -11.52 2.57
C LEU A 169 -10.63 -11.39 1.40
N THR A 170 -11.75 -12.12 1.47
CA THR A 170 -12.84 -11.98 0.50
C THR A 170 -13.42 -10.56 0.52
N LEU A 171 -13.60 -9.97 1.71
CA LEU A 171 -14.07 -8.59 1.86
C LEU A 171 -13.07 -7.60 1.24
N PHE A 172 -11.77 -7.74 1.56
CA PHE A 172 -10.72 -6.93 0.97
C PHE A 172 -10.77 -6.99 -0.56
N MET A 173 -10.80 -8.18 -1.14
CA MET A 173 -10.80 -8.39 -2.58
C MET A 173 -12.07 -7.82 -3.25
N LYS A 174 -13.24 -8.05 -2.67
CA LYS A 174 -14.51 -7.50 -3.20
C LYS A 174 -14.49 -5.98 -3.19
N THR A 175 -14.04 -5.37 -2.11
CA THR A 175 -13.95 -3.91 -1.98
C THR A 175 -12.96 -3.33 -2.97
N LEU A 176 -11.76 -3.90 -3.06
CA LEU A 176 -10.73 -3.45 -4.01
C LEU A 176 -11.23 -3.50 -5.46
N ILE A 177 -11.80 -4.63 -5.87
CA ILE A 177 -12.29 -4.80 -7.23
C ILE A 177 -13.45 -3.85 -7.52
N LYS A 178 -14.39 -3.70 -6.58
CA LYS A 178 -15.51 -2.77 -6.73
C LYS A 178 -15.02 -1.33 -6.93
N ASP A 179 -14.08 -0.88 -6.10
CA ASP A 179 -13.49 0.45 -6.24
C ASP A 179 -12.85 0.69 -7.62
N LEU A 180 -12.16 -0.32 -8.16
CA LEU A 180 -11.56 -0.22 -9.50
C LEU A 180 -12.63 -0.19 -10.59
N LEU A 181 -13.70 -0.98 -10.47
CA LEU A 181 -14.81 -1.03 -11.41
C LEU A 181 -15.69 0.23 -11.36
N GLU A 182 -15.72 0.94 -10.25
CA GLU A 182 -16.43 2.21 -10.10
C GLU A 182 -15.73 3.40 -10.79
N THR A 183 -14.50 3.23 -11.29
CA THR A 183 -13.82 4.26 -12.08
C THR A 183 -14.68 4.64 -13.29
N PRO A 184 -15.00 5.94 -13.49
CA PRO A 184 -15.94 6.36 -14.53
C PRO A 184 -15.45 6.06 -15.96
N SER A 185 -14.17 6.34 -16.25
CA SER A 185 -13.56 6.07 -17.55
C SER A 185 -13.38 4.57 -17.78
N GLU A 186 -13.95 4.08 -18.89
CA GLU A 186 -13.79 2.69 -19.30
C GLU A 186 -12.35 2.37 -19.68
N GLU A 187 -11.66 3.31 -20.35
CA GLU A 187 -10.26 3.14 -20.74
C GLU A 187 -9.35 2.99 -19.51
N GLU A 188 -9.50 3.89 -18.54
CA GLU A 188 -8.74 3.82 -17.29
C GLU A 188 -9.04 2.53 -16.55
N ARG A 189 -10.30 2.18 -16.39
CA ARG A 189 -10.75 0.94 -15.73
C ARG A 189 -10.12 -0.29 -16.39
N ASN A 190 -10.20 -0.38 -17.70
CA ASN A 190 -9.65 -1.49 -18.46
C ASN A 190 -8.12 -1.53 -18.39
N SER A 191 -7.45 -0.37 -18.29
CA SER A 191 -5.98 -0.32 -18.16
C SER A 191 -5.46 -1.02 -16.90
N TYR A 192 -6.20 -0.95 -15.79
CA TYR A 192 -5.82 -1.63 -14.54
C TYR A 192 -5.77 -3.15 -14.71
N PHE A 193 -6.73 -3.70 -15.45
CA PHE A 193 -6.83 -5.15 -15.70
C PHE A 193 -5.92 -5.60 -16.85
N ALA A 194 -5.72 -4.76 -17.86
CA ALA A 194 -4.85 -5.08 -18.99
C ALA A 194 -3.39 -5.29 -18.58
N PHE A 195 -2.95 -4.72 -17.47
CA PHE A 195 -1.57 -4.87 -16.99
C PHE A 195 -1.15 -6.34 -16.82
N ILE A 196 -2.06 -7.20 -16.40
CA ILE A 196 -1.80 -8.64 -16.17
C ILE A 196 -2.09 -9.52 -17.41
N SER A 197 -2.53 -8.93 -18.53
CA SER A 197 -3.01 -9.67 -19.70
C SER A 197 -1.91 -10.46 -20.41
N SER A 198 -0.81 -9.81 -20.74
CA SER A 198 0.17 -10.33 -21.70
C SER A 198 1.35 -11.07 -21.08
N ASN A 199 1.55 -10.96 -19.76
CA ASN A 199 2.71 -11.54 -19.10
C ASN A 199 2.41 -12.95 -18.58
N PRO A 200 3.11 -13.99 -19.06
CA PRO A 200 2.92 -15.37 -18.60
C PRO A 200 3.08 -15.56 -17.09
N LYS A 201 3.89 -14.72 -16.45
CA LYS A 201 4.10 -14.76 -14.98
C LYS A 201 2.82 -14.46 -14.19
N PHE A 202 1.83 -13.86 -14.81
CA PHE A 202 0.54 -13.54 -14.18
C PHE A 202 -0.61 -14.43 -14.66
N SER A 203 -0.33 -15.54 -15.36
CA SER A 203 -1.39 -16.44 -15.83
C SER A 203 -2.24 -16.99 -14.71
N SER A 204 -1.64 -17.48 -13.64
CA SER A 204 -2.35 -17.98 -12.47
C SER A 204 -3.19 -16.89 -11.79
N LEU A 205 -2.62 -15.69 -11.58
CA LEU A 205 -3.35 -14.55 -11.01
C LEU A 205 -4.56 -14.17 -11.88
N ARG A 206 -4.37 -14.12 -13.20
CA ARG A 206 -5.43 -13.80 -14.16
C ARG A 206 -6.59 -14.79 -14.09
N GLU A 207 -6.30 -16.09 -14.11
CA GLU A 207 -7.34 -17.11 -14.02
C GLU A 207 -8.06 -17.09 -12.67
N SER A 208 -7.32 -16.97 -11.57
CA SER A 208 -7.89 -16.86 -10.23
C SER A 208 -8.77 -15.61 -10.09
N LEU A 209 -8.36 -14.48 -10.66
CA LEU A 209 -9.13 -13.24 -10.60
C LEU A 209 -10.42 -13.35 -11.45
N ARG A 210 -10.37 -14.01 -12.62
CA ARG A 210 -11.57 -14.29 -13.43
C ARG A 210 -12.57 -15.17 -12.68
N LEU A 211 -12.10 -16.25 -12.07
CA LEU A 211 -12.95 -17.11 -11.26
C LEU A 211 -13.57 -16.35 -10.08
N PHE A 212 -12.78 -15.48 -9.44
CA PHE A 212 -13.26 -14.62 -8.36
C PHE A 212 -14.36 -13.66 -8.82
N LEU A 213 -14.15 -12.96 -9.95
CA LEU A 213 -15.15 -12.06 -10.54
C LEU A 213 -16.44 -12.82 -10.85
N HIS A 214 -16.34 -13.96 -11.53
CA HIS A 214 -17.50 -14.77 -11.88
C HIS A 214 -18.26 -15.30 -10.66
N HIS A 215 -17.53 -15.71 -9.61
CA HIS A 215 -18.17 -16.29 -8.40
C HIS A 215 -18.85 -15.23 -7.54
N PHE A 216 -18.16 -14.11 -7.27
CA PHE A 216 -18.61 -13.15 -6.27
C PHE A 216 -19.46 -12.01 -6.82
N PHE A 217 -19.43 -11.73 -8.12
CA PHE A 217 -20.15 -10.63 -8.75
C PHE A 217 -21.25 -11.10 -9.72
N ARG A 218 -21.54 -12.40 -9.77
CA ARG A 218 -22.55 -12.97 -10.66
C ARG A 218 -23.97 -12.40 -10.44
N LYS A 219 -24.30 -12.00 -9.22
CA LYS A 219 -25.65 -11.52 -8.83
C LYS A 219 -25.78 -9.99 -8.84
N GLU A 220 -24.76 -9.29 -9.27
CA GLU A 220 -24.76 -7.83 -9.34
C GLU A 220 -25.65 -7.33 -10.49
N ASP A 221 -25.96 -6.02 -10.47
CA ASP A 221 -26.80 -5.39 -11.49
C ASP A 221 -26.18 -5.45 -12.90
N ALA A 222 -26.99 -5.15 -13.92
CA ALA A 222 -26.57 -5.20 -15.32
C ALA A 222 -25.40 -4.25 -15.62
N THR A 223 -25.37 -3.09 -14.95
CA THR A 223 -24.33 -2.07 -15.13
C THR A 223 -22.98 -2.58 -14.64
N LEU A 224 -22.93 -3.16 -13.46
CA LEU A 224 -21.69 -3.70 -12.90
C LEU A 224 -21.24 -4.95 -13.67
N ARG A 225 -22.18 -5.77 -14.14
CA ARG A 225 -21.87 -6.92 -15.02
C ARG A 225 -21.18 -6.49 -16.31
N ALA A 226 -21.67 -5.47 -17.01
CA ALA A 226 -21.03 -4.95 -18.21
C ALA A 226 -19.61 -4.46 -17.96
N LYS A 227 -19.38 -3.80 -16.81
CA LYS A 227 -18.02 -3.36 -16.40
C LYS A 227 -17.09 -4.56 -16.14
N ILE A 228 -17.59 -5.64 -15.55
CA ILE A 228 -16.83 -6.87 -15.29
C ILE A 228 -16.48 -7.54 -16.62
N GLU A 229 -17.42 -7.69 -17.55
CA GLU A 229 -17.18 -8.28 -18.86
C GLU A 229 -16.10 -7.50 -19.63
N SER A 230 -16.17 -6.16 -19.57
CA SER A 230 -15.13 -5.29 -20.17
C SER A 230 -13.76 -5.49 -19.51
N ALA A 231 -13.70 -5.61 -18.18
CA ALA A 231 -12.48 -5.86 -17.42
C ALA A 231 -11.89 -7.26 -17.71
N GLU A 232 -12.75 -8.29 -17.81
CA GLU A 232 -12.35 -9.64 -18.22
C GLU A 232 -11.78 -9.67 -19.64
N ALA A 233 -12.45 -8.98 -20.57
CA ALA A 233 -11.95 -8.84 -21.94
C ALA A 233 -10.58 -8.13 -21.96
N ALA A 234 -10.37 -7.12 -21.13
CA ALA A 234 -9.10 -6.43 -21.00
C ALA A 234 -7.99 -7.37 -20.47
N MET A 235 -8.28 -8.24 -19.51
CA MET A 235 -7.34 -9.25 -19.00
C MET A 235 -6.95 -10.30 -20.03
N MET A 236 -7.83 -10.57 -20.99
CA MET A 236 -7.62 -11.62 -22.01
C MET A 236 -7.02 -11.09 -23.31
N ARG A 237 -6.96 -9.76 -23.50
CA ARG A 237 -6.34 -9.18 -24.70
C ARG A 237 -4.86 -9.53 -24.74
N SER A 238 -4.50 -10.47 -25.62
CA SER A 238 -3.11 -10.68 -25.99
C SER A 238 -2.60 -9.45 -26.71
N ASN A 239 -1.61 -8.74 -26.14
CA ASN A 239 -0.87 -7.75 -26.91
C ASN A 239 -0.13 -8.48 -28.04
N LYS A 240 -0.78 -8.64 -29.19
CA LYS A 240 -0.07 -8.89 -30.44
C LYS A 240 0.71 -7.60 -30.73
N LYS A 241 1.91 -7.48 -30.12
CA LYS A 241 2.89 -6.51 -30.61
C LYS A 241 3.23 -6.95 -32.03
N LYS A 242 2.84 -6.10 -32.99
CA LYS A 242 3.45 -6.07 -34.31
C LYS A 242 4.93 -5.71 -34.20
#